data_ed42324b87a9a62280e27e319abb3fe3
#
_entry.id   ed42324b87a9a62280e27e319abb3fe3
#
_cell.length_a   1.000
_cell.length_b   1.000
_cell.length_c   1.000
_cell.angle_alpha   90.00
_cell.angle_beta   90.00
_cell.angle_gamma   90.00
#
_symmetry.space_group_name_H-M   'P 1'
#
loop_
_entity.id
_entity.type
_entity.pdbx_description
1 polymer ?
#
loop_
_entity_poly.entity_id
_entity_poly.type
_entity_poly.pdbx_seq_one_letter_code
_entity_poly.pdbx_strand_id
1 'polypeptide(L)'
;MASEEILRFEDVVAGYGNETILHGLSFAVRRRAITTVIGPNGAGKSTAFKAMFGMLPVRAGRIVFDDGDITGMSPRQLIARGICYVPQGRNIFPELSVLHNLELGGVAAPKGYDLAAQLQDAMDRFPVLRRKAHRQASTLSGGEQKMLEIARGLLLQPKLMLIDEPSIGLSPVLVHELFELLKTLRSRGITVLMIEQNAKRALENSDDGIVLELGRTRLRDRAADILVDPRIGQLFLGGGLETAPPDSRESVT
;
A
#
# COMPACT_ATOMS: atom_id res chain seq x y z
N MET A 1 -17.70 -11.26 15.45
CA MET A 1 -16.72 -10.16 15.65
C MET A 1 -15.94 -10.04 14.35
N ALA A 2 -15.69 -8.83 13.83
CA ALA A 2 -14.84 -8.65 12.65
C ALA A 2 -13.41 -9.13 12.95
N SER A 3 -12.77 -9.80 11.99
CA SER A 3 -11.37 -10.21 12.11
C SER A 3 -10.47 -9.02 12.41
N GLU A 4 -9.45 -9.19 13.24
CA GLU A 4 -8.43 -8.17 13.51
C GLU A 4 -7.63 -7.84 12.24
N GLU A 5 -7.55 -8.79 11.32
CA GLU A 5 -6.89 -8.65 10.03
C GLU A 5 -7.89 -8.21 8.95
N ILE A 6 -7.50 -7.24 8.12
CA ILE A 6 -8.32 -6.76 7.01
C ILE A 6 -7.96 -7.45 5.69
N LEU A 7 -6.71 -7.88 5.56
CA LEU A 7 -6.18 -8.49 4.34
C LEU A 7 -5.34 -9.71 4.70
N ARG A 8 -5.50 -10.80 3.95
CA ARG A 8 -4.64 -11.98 4.02
C ARG A 8 -4.26 -12.44 2.62
N PHE A 9 -2.99 -12.72 2.44
CA PHE A 9 -2.46 -13.53 1.34
C PHE A 9 -2.26 -14.95 1.86
N GLU A 10 -2.75 -15.94 1.15
CA GLU A 10 -2.67 -17.35 1.53
C GLU A 10 -2.09 -18.13 0.35
N ASP A 11 -0.79 -18.47 0.43
CA ASP A 11 0.00 -19.23 -0.54
C ASP A 11 -0.10 -18.73 -1.99
N VAL A 12 -0.09 -17.41 -2.16
CA VAL A 12 -0.31 -16.76 -3.44
C VAL A 12 0.86 -16.99 -4.39
N VAL A 13 0.54 -17.53 -5.57
CA VAL A 13 1.46 -17.68 -6.70
C VAL A 13 1.02 -16.77 -7.83
N ALA A 14 1.90 -15.87 -8.27
CA ALA A 14 1.62 -14.93 -9.36
C ALA A 14 2.92 -14.53 -10.08
N GLY A 15 2.79 -13.98 -11.29
CA GLY A 15 3.94 -13.54 -12.08
C GLY A 15 3.54 -13.09 -13.48
N TYR A 16 4.50 -12.78 -14.33
CA TYR A 16 4.30 -12.22 -15.67
C TYR A 16 4.52 -13.29 -16.74
N GLY A 17 3.63 -13.40 -17.73
CA GLY A 17 3.74 -14.41 -18.78
C GLY A 17 3.93 -15.81 -18.19
N ASN A 18 5.05 -16.46 -18.44
CA ASN A 18 5.41 -17.76 -17.86
C ASN A 18 6.30 -17.66 -16.61
N GLU A 19 6.80 -16.47 -16.30
CA GLU A 19 7.67 -16.24 -15.15
C GLU A 19 6.86 -16.14 -13.86
N THR A 20 7.25 -16.89 -12.83
CA THR A 20 6.66 -16.81 -11.50
C THR A 20 7.52 -15.92 -10.62
N ILE A 21 6.91 -14.92 -10.01
CA ILE A 21 7.58 -13.97 -9.12
C ILE A 21 7.18 -14.21 -7.66
N LEU A 22 5.91 -14.50 -7.41
CA LEU A 22 5.42 -14.84 -6.07
C LEU A 22 5.33 -16.36 -5.95
N HIS A 23 6.02 -16.91 -4.95
CA HIS A 23 6.22 -18.35 -4.75
C HIS A 23 5.53 -18.85 -3.48
N GLY A 24 4.18 -18.76 -3.41
CA GLY A 24 3.44 -19.10 -2.19
C GLY A 24 3.54 -17.99 -1.14
N LEU A 25 3.33 -16.74 -1.58
CA LEU A 25 3.38 -15.57 -0.70
C LEU A 25 2.23 -15.62 0.30
N SER A 26 2.55 -15.58 1.60
CA SER A 26 1.56 -15.58 2.69
C SER A 26 1.90 -14.51 3.72
N PHE A 27 0.95 -13.62 4.00
CA PHE A 27 1.03 -12.63 5.08
C PHE A 27 -0.37 -12.07 5.39
N ALA A 28 -0.48 -11.35 6.50
CA ALA A 28 -1.71 -10.64 6.83
C ALA A 28 -1.45 -9.19 7.25
N VAL A 29 -2.46 -8.33 7.12
CA VAL A 29 -2.42 -6.91 7.46
C VAL A 29 -3.50 -6.61 8.49
N ARG A 30 -3.12 -5.97 9.60
CA ARG A 30 -4.04 -5.58 10.65
C ARG A 30 -4.90 -4.39 10.21
N ARG A 31 -6.15 -4.40 10.67
CA ARG A 31 -7.06 -3.26 10.48
C ARG A 31 -6.52 -2.01 11.17
N ARG A 32 -6.74 -0.85 10.57
CA ARG A 32 -6.42 0.47 11.15
C ARG A 32 -4.96 0.59 11.56
N ALA A 33 -4.07 -0.07 10.82
CA ALA A 33 -2.63 -0.02 11.00
C ALA A 33 -1.95 0.49 9.74
N ILE A 34 -0.75 1.03 9.88
CA ILE A 34 0.19 1.26 8.79
C ILE A 34 1.11 0.05 8.77
N THR A 35 1.06 -0.73 7.69
CA THR A 35 1.97 -1.86 7.46
C THR A 35 2.88 -1.52 6.29
N THR A 36 4.19 -1.68 6.47
CA THR A 36 5.15 -1.49 5.38
C THR A 36 5.68 -2.82 4.87
N VAL A 37 5.79 -2.93 3.55
CA VAL A 37 6.43 -4.05 2.85
C VAL A 37 7.81 -3.59 2.38
N ILE A 38 8.84 -4.23 2.89
CA ILE A 38 10.24 -3.97 2.55
C ILE A 38 10.89 -5.22 1.94
N GLY A 39 12.03 -5.03 1.31
CA GLY A 39 12.81 -6.11 0.71
C GLY A 39 13.65 -5.59 -0.46
N PRO A 40 14.63 -6.35 -0.94
CA PRO A 40 15.47 -5.96 -2.05
C PRO A 40 14.67 -5.74 -3.34
N ASN A 41 15.31 -5.12 -4.34
CA ASN A 41 14.73 -5.01 -5.66
C ASN A 41 14.53 -6.41 -6.25
N GLY A 42 13.39 -6.63 -6.90
CA GLY A 42 13.03 -7.96 -7.40
C GLY A 42 12.40 -8.91 -6.37
N ALA A 43 12.26 -8.51 -5.10
CA ALA A 43 11.64 -9.34 -4.06
C ALA A 43 10.15 -9.69 -4.29
N GLY A 44 9.49 -9.04 -5.26
CA GLY A 44 8.07 -9.30 -5.58
C GLY A 44 7.09 -8.30 -4.96
N LYS A 45 7.55 -7.22 -4.34
CA LYS A 45 6.70 -6.24 -3.63
C LYS A 45 5.60 -5.65 -4.52
N SER A 46 5.96 -4.99 -5.62
CA SER A 46 4.97 -4.39 -6.55
C SER A 46 4.17 -5.45 -7.30
N THR A 47 4.72 -6.66 -7.47
CA THR A 47 3.99 -7.81 -8.03
C THR A 47 2.86 -8.24 -7.09
N ALA A 48 3.11 -8.28 -5.77
CA ALA A 48 2.08 -8.57 -4.78
C ALA A 48 0.94 -7.53 -4.82
N PHE A 49 1.26 -6.23 -4.93
CA PHE A 49 0.24 -5.18 -5.05
C PHE A 49 -0.57 -5.29 -6.34
N LYS A 50 0.10 -5.56 -7.47
CA LYS A 50 -0.58 -5.77 -8.75
C LYS A 50 -1.48 -7.00 -8.75
N ALA A 51 -1.03 -8.12 -8.16
CA ALA A 51 -1.84 -9.32 -8.02
C ALA A 51 -3.07 -9.05 -7.15
N MET A 52 -2.89 -8.37 -6.01
CA MET A 52 -3.97 -7.99 -5.12
C MET A 52 -4.98 -7.05 -5.79
N PHE A 53 -4.51 -6.09 -6.57
CA PHE A 53 -5.39 -5.12 -7.23
C PHE A 53 -5.95 -5.62 -8.58
N GLY A 54 -5.85 -6.92 -8.86
CA GLY A 54 -6.43 -7.54 -10.05
C GLY A 54 -5.77 -7.12 -11.37
N MET A 55 -4.55 -6.59 -11.31
CA MET A 55 -3.75 -6.19 -12.49
C MET A 55 -2.84 -7.33 -12.97
N LEU A 56 -2.73 -8.39 -12.19
CA LEU A 56 -1.94 -9.57 -12.48
C LEU A 56 -2.71 -10.81 -12.01
N PRO A 57 -2.81 -11.89 -12.84
CA PRO A 57 -3.55 -13.08 -12.46
C PRO A 57 -2.86 -13.84 -11.31
N VAL A 58 -3.65 -14.23 -10.32
CA VAL A 58 -3.25 -15.18 -9.28
C VAL A 58 -3.40 -16.59 -9.86
N ARG A 59 -2.32 -17.38 -9.86
CA ARG A 59 -2.27 -18.74 -10.45
C ARG A 59 -2.60 -19.82 -9.43
N ALA A 60 -2.29 -19.58 -8.15
CA ALA A 60 -2.61 -20.46 -7.03
C ALA A 60 -2.68 -19.65 -5.74
N GLY A 61 -3.25 -20.23 -4.69
CA GLY A 61 -3.53 -19.54 -3.44
C GLY A 61 -4.73 -18.60 -3.53
N ARG A 62 -4.95 -17.80 -2.51
CA ARG A 62 -6.05 -16.83 -2.46
C ARG A 62 -5.69 -15.57 -1.73
N ILE A 63 -6.44 -14.50 -2.01
CA ILE A 63 -6.35 -13.21 -1.35
C ILE A 63 -7.70 -12.93 -0.71
N VAL A 64 -7.70 -12.72 0.62
CA VAL A 64 -8.91 -12.46 1.40
C VAL A 64 -8.88 -11.02 1.90
N PHE A 65 -9.96 -10.28 1.69
CA PHE A 65 -10.15 -8.92 2.14
C PHE A 65 -11.49 -8.77 2.85
N ASP A 66 -11.46 -8.24 4.09
CA ASP A 66 -12.66 -8.02 4.91
C ASP A 66 -13.52 -9.30 5.00
N ASP A 67 -12.85 -10.43 5.29
CA ASP A 67 -13.37 -11.79 5.38
C ASP A 67 -13.97 -12.37 4.08
N GLY A 68 -13.86 -11.66 2.96
CA GLY A 68 -14.30 -12.11 1.63
C GLY A 68 -13.14 -12.45 0.70
N ASP A 69 -13.26 -13.52 -0.07
CA ASP A 69 -12.31 -13.83 -1.14
C ASP A 69 -12.41 -12.78 -2.25
N ILE A 70 -11.26 -12.18 -2.60
CA ILE A 70 -11.13 -11.18 -3.67
C ILE A 70 -10.23 -11.65 -4.82
N THR A 71 -9.81 -12.91 -4.80
CA THR A 71 -8.89 -13.49 -5.79
C THR A 71 -9.47 -13.33 -7.20
N GLY A 72 -8.69 -12.73 -8.11
CA GLY A 72 -9.10 -12.53 -9.50
C GLY A 72 -10.20 -11.48 -9.74
N MET A 73 -10.61 -10.73 -8.72
CA MET A 73 -11.51 -9.60 -8.92
C MET A 73 -10.88 -8.50 -9.75
N SER A 74 -11.68 -7.83 -10.58
CA SER A 74 -11.23 -6.67 -11.36
C SER A 74 -10.98 -5.44 -10.46
N PRO A 75 -10.13 -4.49 -10.88
CA PRO A 75 -9.87 -3.25 -10.13
C PRO A 75 -11.17 -2.50 -9.75
N ARG A 76 -12.15 -2.46 -10.65
CA ARG A 76 -13.45 -1.81 -10.38
C ARG A 76 -14.20 -2.48 -9.22
N GLN A 77 -14.21 -3.81 -9.15
CA GLN A 77 -14.84 -4.56 -8.06
C GLN A 77 -14.09 -4.33 -6.73
N LEU A 78 -12.76 -4.24 -6.76
CA LEU A 78 -11.93 -3.99 -5.59
C LEU A 78 -12.13 -2.57 -5.05
N ILE A 79 -12.22 -1.57 -5.93
CA ILE A 79 -12.56 -0.19 -5.54
C ILE A 79 -13.94 -0.15 -4.86
N ALA A 80 -14.94 -0.84 -5.42
CA ALA A 80 -16.28 -0.90 -4.84
C ALA A 80 -16.31 -1.59 -3.46
N ARG A 81 -15.32 -2.43 -3.15
CA ARG A 81 -15.14 -3.06 -1.82
C ARG A 81 -14.37 -2.17 -0.84
N GLY A 82 -13.85 -1.03 -1.28
CA GLY A 82 -13.11 -0.07 -0.46
C GLY A 82 -11.60 -0.30 -0.46
N ILE A 83 -11.04 -0.80 -1.57
CA ILE A 83 -9.60 -0.89 -1.78
C ILE A 83 -9.19 0.20 -2.77
N CYS A 84 -8.23 1.04 -2.37
CA CYS A 84 -7.59 2.02 -3.24
C CYS A 84 -6.14 1.64 -3.51
N TYR A 85 -5.67 1.87 -4.72
CA TYR A 85 -4.26 1.69 -5.08
C TYR A 85 -3.68 2.97 -5.67
N VAL A 86 -2.61 3.46 -5.03
CA VAL A 86 -1.77 4.56 -5.50
C VAL A 86 -0.46 3.95 -5.99
N PRO A 87 -0.31 3.76 -7.31
CA PRO A 87 0.88 3.11 -7.86
C PRO A 87 2.11 4.02 -7.81
N GLN A 88 3.29 3.42 -8.01
CA GLN A 88 4.55 4.14 -8.14
C GLN A 88 4.52 5.14 -9.30
N GLY A 89 5.25 6.24 -9.15
CA GLY A 89 5.41 7.26 -10.18
C GLY A 89 4.39 8.39 -10.07
N ARG A 90 4.19 9.08 -11.19
CA ARG A 90 3.26 10.21 -11.30
C ARG A 90 1.99 9.77 -12.00
N ASN A 91 0.90 9.71 -11.26
CA ASN A 91 -0.38 9.20 -11.73
C ASN A 91 -1.47 10.30 -11.76
N ILE A 92 -1.06 11.52 -12.05
CA ILE A 92 -1.95 12.66 -12.26
C ILE A 92 -2.20 12.87 -13.76
N PHE A 93 -3.25 13.60 -14.07
CA PHE A 93 -3.52 14.13 -15.42
C PHE A 93 -3.01 15.56 -15.48
N PRO A 94 -1.80 15.80 -16.03
CA PRO A 94 -1.09 17.08 -15.88
C PRO A 94 -1.83 18.25 -16.53
N GLU A 95 -2.54 18.02 -17.62
CA GLU A 95 -3.30 19.03 -18.38
C GLU A 95 -4.64 19.40 -17.74
N LEU A 96 -5.15 18.55 -16.82
CA LEU A 96 -6.37 18.82 -16.09
C LEU A 96 -6.08 19.70 -14.87
N SER A 97 -7.11 20.44 -14.43
CA SER A 97 -7.02 21.15 -13.16
C SER A 97 -6.90 20.20 -11.98
N VAL A 98 -6.44 20.70 -10.83
CA VAL A 98 -6.42 19.95 -9.57
C VAL A 98 -7.81 19.42 -9.23
N LEU A 99 -8.84 20.27 -9.37
CA LEU A 99 -10.23 19.88 -9.12
C LEU A 99 -10.68 18.75 -10.05
N HIS A 100 -10.45 18.86 -11.35
CA HIS A 100 -10.81 17.81 -12.30
C HIS A 100 -10.05 16.50 -12.03
N ASN A 101 -8.77 16.58 -11.61
CA ASN A 101 -8.03 15.38 -11.17
C ASN A 101 -8.69 14.70 -9.97
N LEU A 102 -9.18 15.47 -8.99
CA LEU A 102 -9.92 14.92 -7.85
C LEU A 102 -11.24 14.30 -8.32
N GLU A 103 -12.04 14.97 -9.12
CA GLU A 103 -13.32 14.47 -9.64
C GLU A 103 -13.19 13.10 -10.32
N LEU A 104 -12.06 12.84 -11.01
CA LEU A 104 -11.79 11.55 -11.61
C LEU A 104 -11.71 10.41 -10.56
N GLY A 105 -11.36 10.71 -9.30
CA GLY A 105 -11.40 9.73 -8.20
C GLY A 105 -12.82 9.25 -7.89
N GLY A 106 -13.83 10.03 -8.24
CA GLY A 106 -15.24 9.70 -8.06
C GLY A 106 -15.87 8.90 -9.19
N VAL A 107 -15.17 8.63 -10.30
CA VAL A 107 -15.76 7.96 -11.49
C VAL A 107 -16.33 6.55 -11.15
N ALA A 108 -15.74 5.87 -10.17
CA ALA A 108 -16.22 4.56 -9.70
C ALA A 108 -17.26 4.65 -8.57
N ALA A 109 -17.71 5.85 -8.21
CA ALA A 109 -18.69 6.04 -7.15
C ALA A 109 -20.03 5.35 -7.48
N PRO A 110 -20.68 4.72 -6.48
CA PRO A 110 -21.99 4.14 -6.69
C PRO A 110 -23.05 5.23 -6.94
N LYS A 111 -24.16 4.82 -7.58
CA LYS A 111 -25.28 5.75 -7.82
C LYS A 111 -25.79 6.32 -6.49
N GLY A 112 -25.95 7.64 -6.43
CA GLY A 112 -26.41 8.36 -5.23
C GLY A 112 -25.29 8.68 -4.23
N TYR A 113 -24.03 8.41 -4.55
CA TYR A 113 -22.89 8.82 -3.73
C TYR A 113 -22.71 10.34 -3.74
N ASP A 114 -22.60 10.95 -2.56
CA ASP A 114 -22.39 12.40 -2.44
C ASP A 114 -20.91 12.76 -2.71
N LEU A 115 -20.56 12.78 -3.99
CA LEU A 115 -19.20 13.13 -4.41
C LEU A 115 -18.86 14.59 -4.06
N ALA A 116 -19.84 15.49 -4.06
CA ALA A 116 -19.60 16.90 -3.75
C ALA A 116 -19.13 17.09 -2.30
N ALA A 117 -19.77 16.41 -1.34
CA ALA A 117 -19.34 16.41 0.05
C ALA A 117 -17.93 15.82 0.21
N GLN A 118 -17.58 14.76 -0.54
CA GLN A 118 -16.25 14.16 -0.47
C GLN A 118 -15.17 15.05 -1.09
N LEU A 119 -15.48 15.75 -2.18
CA LEU A 119 -14.57 16.74 -2.75
C LEU A 119 -14.31 17.89 -1.77
N GLN A 120 -15.35 18.37 -1.08
CA GLN A 120 -15.20 19.40 -0.06
C GLN A 120 -14.33 18.90 1.11
N ASP A 121 -14.57 17.69 1.63
CA ASP A 121 -13.77 17.08 2.68
C ASP A 121 -12.31 16.90 2.24
N ALA A 122 -12.06 16.45 1.00
CA ALA A 122 -10.71 16.36 0.45
C ALA A 122 -10.03 17.74 0.38
N MET A 123 -10.73 18.77 -0.07
CA MET A 123 -10.21 20.14 -0.12
C MET A 123 -9.90 20.71 1.28
N ASP A 124 -10.67 20.34 2.30
CA ASP A 124 -10.44 20.75 3.69
C ASP A 124 -9.22 20.03 4.29
N ARG A 125 -9.02 18.77 3.94
CA ARG A 125 -7.85 17.97 4.37
C ARG A 125 -6.55 18.38 3.69
N PHE A 126 -6.63 18.88 2.45
CA PHE A 126 -5.49 19.29 1.65
C PHE A 126 -5.60 20.77 1.24
N PRO A 127 -5.33 21.72 2.19
CA PRO A 127 -5.52 23.15 1.92
C PRO A 127 -4.70 23.66 0.73
N VAL A 128 -3.55 23.05 0.44
CA VAL A 128 -2.73 23.40 -0.72
C VAL A 128 -3.45 23.07 -2.03
N LEU A 129 -4.17 21.95 -2.10
CA LEU A 129 -4.96 21.59 -3.28
C LEU A 129 -6.17 22.51 -3.44
N ARG A 130 -6.82 22.89 -2.34
CA ARG A 130 -7.89 23.87 -2.34
C ARG A 130 -7.46 25.21 -2.95
N ARG A 131 -6.32 25.76 -2.49
CA ARG A 131 -5.78 27.02 -3.04
C ARG A 131 -5.45 26.96 -4.52
N LYS A 132 -5.12 25.76 -5.03
CA LYS A 132 -4.73 25.53 -6.42
C LYS A 132 -5.80 24.78 -7.24
N ALA A 133 -7.03 24.69 -6.75
CA ALA A 133 -8.11 23.86 -7.33
C ALA A 133 -8.30 24.05 -8.83
N HIS A 134 -8.23 25.28 -9.31
CA HIS A 134 -8.43 25.64 -10.72
C HIS A 134 -7.14 25.74 -11.52
N ARG A 135 -5.97 25.47 -10.93
CA ARG A 135 -4.70 25.43 -11.65
C ARG A 135 -4.48 24.06 -12.29
N GLN A 136 -3.75 24.01 -13.39
CA GLN A 136 -3.32 22.76 -13.99
C GLN A 136 -2.45 21.96 -13.01
N ALA A 137 -2.66 20.66 -12.94
CA ALA A 137 -1.91 19.77 -12.04
C ALA A 137 -0.42 19.70 -12.39
N SER A 138 -0.03 19.99 -13.63
CA SER A 138 1.37 20.12 -14.06
C SER A 138 2.14 21.20 -13.28
N THR A 139 1.45 22.22 -12.76
CA THR A 139 2.07 23.32 -12.01
C THR A 139 2.33 23.01 -10.54
N LEU A 140 1.90 21.85 -10.07
CA LEU A 140 2.14 21.36 -8.72
C LEU A 140 3.59 20.87 -8.56
N SER A 141 4.18 21.10 -7.37
CA SER A 141 5.43 20.44 -6.98
C SER A 141 5.24 18.92 -6.86
N GLY A 142 6.32 18.15 -6.88
CA GLY A 142 6.24 16.68 -6.76
C GLY A 142 5.50 16.21 -5.51
N GLY A 143 5.68 16.87 -4.37
CA GLY A 143 4.94 16.56 -3.14
C GLY A 143 3.46 16.91 -3.24
N GLU A 144 3.13 18.06 -3.83
CA GLU A 144 1.72 18.44 -4.05
C GLU A 144 1.04 17.48 -5.03
N GLN A 145 1.75 16.98 -6.04
CA GLN A 145 1.25 15.95 -6.95
C GLN A 145 0.96 14.64 -6.19
N LYS A 146 1.87 14.23 -5.30
CA LYS A 146 1.66 13.03 -4.46
C LYS A 146 0.46 13.22 -3.51
N MET A 147 0.30 14.40 -2.92
CA MET A 147 -0.89 14.74 -2.12
C MET A 147 -2.17 14.66 -2.95
N LEU A 148 -2.15 15.11 -4.21
CA LEU A 148 -3.28 15.02 -5.13
C LEU A 148 -3.64 13.56 -5.45
N GLU A 149 -2.66 12.69 -5.68
CA GLU A 149 -2.88 11.25 -5.92
C GLU A 149 -3.55 10.59 -4.70
N ILE A 150 -3.04 10.86 -3.49
CA ILE A 150 -3.61 10.33 -2.25
C ILE A 150 -5.02 10.89 -2.02
N ALA A 151 -5.22 12.20 -2.17
CA ALA A 151 -6.51 12.84 -2.01
C ALA A 151 -7.56 12.26 -2.97
N ARG A 152 -7.18 12.02 -4.24
CA ARG A 152 -8.03 11.35 -5.23
C ARG A 152 -8.43 9.94 -4.78
N GLY A 153 -7.49 9.18 -4.22
CA GLY A 153 -7.76 7.85 -3.68
C GLY A 153 -8.70 7.82 -2.48
N LEU A 154 -8.76 8.91 -1.73
CA LEU A 154 -9.62 9.03 -0.53
C LEU A 154 -11.08 9.35 -0.85
N LEU A 155 -11.40 9.83 -2.06
CA LEU A 155 -12.77 10.27 -2.40
C LEU A 155 -13.82 9.18 -2.25
N LEU A 156 -13.46 7.92 -2.39
CA LEU A 156 -14.37 6.78 -2.20
C LEU A 156 -14.29 6.16 -0.81
N GLN A 157 -13.69 6.86 0.15
CA GLN A 157 -13.57 6.45 1.55
C GLN A 157 -13.06 4.99 1.70
N PRO A 158 -11.86 4.68 1.21
CA PRO A 158 -11.35 3.31 1.20
C PRO A 158 -11.13 2.80 2.63
N LYS A 159 -11.37 1.49 2.83
CA LYS A 159 -11.00 0.76 4.04
C LYS A 159 -9.50 0.44 4.06
N LEU A 160 -8.91 0.27 2.87
CA LEU A 160 -7.51 -0.07 2.66
C LEU A 160 -6.91 0.76 1.51
N MET A 161 -5.80 1.42 1.79
CA MET A 161 -4.97 2.07 0.78
C MET A 161 -3.69 1.29 0.54
N LEU A 162 -3.46 0.89 -0.69
CA LEU A 162 -2.18 0.39 -1.18
C LEU A 162 -1.39 1.56 -1.75
N ILE A 163 -0.16 1.78 -1.29
CA ILE A 163 0.67 2.89 -1.75
C ILE A 163 2.05 2.36 -2.12
N ASP A 164 2.43 2.51 -3.39
CA ASP A 164 3.69 1.97 -3.90
C ASP A 164 4.74 3.09 -3.98
N GLU A 165 5.79 2.99 -3.15
CA GLU A 165 6.93 3.90 -3.03
C GLU A 165 6.54 5.40 -2.97
N PRO A 166 5.69 5.80 -2.01
CA PRO A 166 5.16 7.16 -1.97
C PRO A 166 6.22 8.24 -1.71
N SER A 167 7.35 7.91 -1.09
CA SER A 167 8.38 8.88 -0.72
C SER A 167 9.42 9.15 -1.82
N ILE A 168 9.38 8.38 -2.92
CA ILE A 168 10.40 8.50 -3.96
C ILE A 168 10.38 9.89 -4.64
N GLY A 169 11.54 10.51 -4.74
CA GLY A 169 11.70 11.83 -5.39
C GLY A 169 11.16 13.02 -4.57
N LEU A 170 10.77 12.80 -3.31
CA LEU A 170 10.36 13.88 -2.41
C LEU A 170 11.54 14.40 -1.58
N SER A 171 11.50 15.70 -1.25
CA SER A 171 12.43 16.27 -0.27
C SER A 171 12.18 15.71 1.14
N PRO A 172 13.16 15.75 2.05
CA PRO A 172 12.99 15.26 3.42
C PRO A 172 11.78 15.85 4.16
N VAL A 173 11.51 17.14 3.95
CA VAL A 173 10.35 17.83 4.54
C VAL A 173 9.03 17.23 4.04
N LEU A 174 8.90 17.06 2.72
CA LEU A 174 7.70 16.48 2.10
C LEU A 174 7.51 15.02 2.47
N VAL A 175 8.58 14.27 2.67
CA VAL A 175 8.51 12.89 3.18
C VAL A 175 7.95 12.87 4.60
N HIS A 176 8.39 13.78 5.46
CA HIS A 176 7.84 13.89 6.82
C HIS A 176 6.33 14.20 6.78
N GLU A 177 5.93 15.21 6.00
CA GLU A 177 4.52 15.58 5.81
C GLU A 177 3.68 14.41 5.29
N LEU A 178 4.22 13.63 4.35
CA LEU A 178 3.57 12.43 3.83
C LEU A 178 3.30 11.41 4.94
N PHE A 179 4.30 11.06 5.76
CA PHE A 179 4.11 10.09 6.83
C PHE A 179 3.15 10.59 7.91
N GLU A 180 3.16 11.88 8.24
CA GLU A 180 2.17 12.47 9.16
C GLU A 180 0.74 12.40 8.57
N LEU A 181 0.60 12.61 7.26
CA LEU A 181 -0.67 12.38 6.57
C LEU A 181 -1.13 10.92 6.72
N LEU A 182 -0.24 9.93 6.47
CA LEU A 182 -0.60 8.51 6.60
C LEU A 182 -1.01 8.15 8.04
N LYS A 183 -0.33 8.69 9.06
CA LYS A 183 -0.73 8.54 10.48
C LYS A 183 -2.12 9.13 10.74
N THR A 184 -2.42 10.29 10.14
CA THR A 184 -3.74 10.91 10.22
C THR A 184 -4.81 10.04 9.56
N LEU A 185 -4.53 9.43 8.40
CA LEU A 185 -5.47 8.51 7.74
C LEU A 185 -5.74 7.28 8.61
N ARG A 186 -4.69 6.69 9.21
CA ARG A 186 -4.81 5.58 10.16
C ARG A 186 -5.72 5.95 11.35
N SER A 187 -5.51 7.11 11.97
CA SER A 187 -6.32 7.55 13.12
C SER A 187 -7.81 7.72 12.79
N ARG A 188 -8.12 7.93 11.51
CA ARG A 188 -9.49 7.98 10.96
C ARG A 188 -10.04 6.61 10.54
N GLY A 189 -9.32 5.53 10.84
CA GLY A 189 -9.76 4.16 10.61
C GLY A 189 -9.38 3.56 9.25
N ILE A 190 -8.60 4.28 8.42
CA ILE A 190 -8.10 3.76 7.14
C ILE A 190 -6.88 2.89 7.43
N THR A 191 -6.86 1.68 6.86
CA THR A 191 -5.67 0.83 6.86
C THR A 191 -4.75 1.23 5.72
N VAL A 192 -3.46 1.29 5.98
CA VAL A 192 -2.46 1.58 4.96
C VAL A 192 -1.51 0.39 4.82
N LEU A 193 -1.36 -0.11 3.60
CA LEU A 193 -0.31 -1.05 3.23
C LEU A 193 0.58 -0.37 2.19
N MET A 194 1.83 -0.11 2.54
CA MET A 194 2.75 0.57 1.64
C MET A 194 3.99 -0.26 1.33
N ILE A 195 4.54 -0.04 0.15
CA ILE A 195 5.88 -0.47 -0.24
C ILE A 195 6.79 0.73 -0.10
N GLU A 196 7.97 0.55 0.47
CA GLU A 196 9.01 1.59 0.54
C GLU A 196 10.39 1.02 0.27
N GLN A 197 11.23 1.84 -0.37
CA GLN A 197 12.62 1.49 -0.66
C GLN A 197 13.52 1.77 0.55
N ASN A 198 13.28 2.89 1.25
CA ASN A 198 14.01 3.22 2.48
C ASN A 198 13.37 2.47 3.67
N ALA A 199 13.85 1.25 3.91
CA ALA A 199 13.32 0.36 4.94
C ALA A 199 13.33 0.99 6.33
N LYS A 200 14.42 1.65 6.75
CA LYS A 200 14.54 2.28 8.07
C LYS A 200 13.43 3.31 8.26
N ARG A 201 13.33 4.27 7.35
CA ARG A 201 12.32 5.33 7.43
C ARG A 201 10.89 4.79 7.39
N ALA A 202 10.65 3.79 6.56
CA ALA A 202 9.33 3.17 6.47
C ALA A 202 8.94 2.48 7.77
N LEU A 203 9.83 1.70 8.38
CA LEU A 203 9.59 1.02 9.65
C LEU A 203 9.41 2.02 10.80
N GLU A 204 10.21 3.10 10.87
CA GLU A 204 10.06 4.18 11.87
C GLU A 204 8.67 4.84 11.84
N ASN A 205 7.95 4.75 10.73
CA ASN A 205 6.63 5.38 10.52
C ASN A 205 5.49 4.36 10.34
N SER A 206 5.71 3.10 10.68
CA SER A 206 4.73 2.02 10.55
C SER A 206 4.46 1.32 11.89
N ASP A 207 3.31 0.68 11.98
CA ASP A 207 2.94 -0.17 13.11
C ASP A 207 3.51 -1.58 12.95
N ASP A 208 3.49 -2.10 11.71
CA ASP A 208 3.94 -3.44 11.37
C ASP A 208 4.84 -3.40 10.13
N GLY A 209 5.70 -4.42 10.00
CA GLY A 209 6.53 -4.64 8.83
C GLY A 209 6.39 -6.04 8.26
N ILE A 210 6.57 -6.14 6.95
CA ILE A 210 6.63 -7.40 6.21
C ILE A 210 7.90 -7.36 5.37
N VAL A 211 8.76 -8.34 5.55
CA VAL A 211 9.98 -8.48 4.78
C VAL A 211 9.78 -9.51 3.69
N LEU A 212 9.91 -9.10 2.44
CA LEU A 212 9.83 -9.98 1.27
C LEU A 212 11.22 -10.25 0.69
N GLU A 213 11.45 -11.50 0.31
CA GLU A 213 12.63 -11.93 -0.43
C GLU A 213 12.24 -13.05 -1.39
N LEU A 214 12.67 -12.95 -2.66
CA LEU A 214 12.42 -13.96 -3.70
C LEU A 214 10.97 -14.44 -3.77
N GLY A 215 10.02 -13.50 -3.70
CA GLY A 215 8.58 -13.76 -3.81
C GLY A 215 7.95 -14.47 -2.60
N ARG A 216 8.62 -14.49 -1.46
CA ARG A 216 8.14 -15.10 -0.20
C ARG A 216 8.23 -14.13 0.95
N THR A 217 7.39 -14.31 1.95
CA THR A 217 7.53 -13.63 3.24
C THR A 217 8.67 -14.27 4.03
N ARG A 218 9.63 -13.47 4.46
CA ARG A 218 10.75 -13.89 5.31
C ARG A 218 10.50 -13.57 6.78
N LEU A 219 9.90 -12.41 7.03
CA LEU A 219 9.60 -11.96 8.37
C LEU A 219 8.33 -11.11 8.34
N ARG A 220 7.50 -11.23 9.36
CA ARG A 220 6.38 -10.34 9.66
C ARG A 220 6.35 -10.11 11.16
N ASP A 221 6.46 -8.85 11.58
CA ASP A 221 6.45 -8.48 12.99
C ASP A 221 6.07 -7.00 13.16
N ARG A 222 6.09 -6.50 14.40
CA ARG A 222 6.00 -5.08 14.67
C ARG A 222 7.16 -4.36 14.00
N ALA A 223 6.89 -3.20 13.44
CA ALA A 223 7.91 -2.45 12.73
C ALA A 223 9.12 -2.11 13.61
N ALA A 224 8.91 -1.83 14.91
CA ALA A 224 9.96 -1.55 15.87
C ALA A 224 10.89 -2.76 16.09
N ASP A 225 10.34 -3.99 16.10
CA ASP A 225 11.12 -5.21 16.31
C ASP A 225 11.95 -5.55 15.06
N ILE A 226 11.36 -5.37 13.87
CA ILE A 226 12.09 -5.52 12.59
C ILE A 226 13.24 -4.51 12.48
N LEU A 227 13.02 -3.28 12.94
CA LEU A 227 14.02 -2.20 12.83
C LEU A 227 15.32 -2.52 13.58
N VAL A 228 15.25 -3.26 14.69
CA VAL A 228 16.39 -3.64 15.51
C VAL A 228 16.92 -5.05 15.21
N ASP A 229 16.30 -5.79 14.29
CA ASP A 229 16.71 -7.13 13.91
C ASP A 229 18.01 -7.07 13.08
N PRO A 230 19.13 -7.66 13.55
CA PRO A 230 20.42 -7.63 12.85
C PRO A 230 20.36 -8.24 11.44
N ARG A 231 19.45 -9.20 11.20
CA ARG A 231 19.28 -9.87 9.90
C ARG A 231 18.82 -8.92 8.81
N ILE A 232 18.09 -7.87 9.18
CA ILE A 232 17.57 -6.87 8.23
C ILE A 232 18.72 -6.07 7.61
N GLY A 233 19.75 -5.70 8.40
CA GLY A 233 20.95 -5.04 7.87
C GLY A 233 21.65 -5.88 6.80
N GLN A 234 21.78 -7.18 7.01
CA GLN A 234 22.40 -8.11 6.06
C GLN A 234 21.60 -8.21 4.76
N LEU A 235 20.25 -8.29 4.84
CA LEU A 235 19.38 -8.37 3.67
C LEU A 235 19.55 -7.17 2.72
N PHE A 236 19.70 -5.96 3.28
CA PHE A 236 19.86 -4.75 2.48
C PHE A 236 21.29 -4.49 1.99
N LEU A 237 22.29 -5.17 2.58
CA LEU A 237 23.69 -5.12 2.15
C LEU A 237 24.04 -6.22 1.11
N GLY A 238 23.03 -7.00 0.66
CA GLY A 238 23.22 -8.06 -0.36
C GLY A 238 23.51 -9.45 0.21
N GLY A 239 23.41 -9.64 1.52
CA GLY A 239 23.39 -10.95 2.17
C GLY A 239 21.94 -11.46 2.28
N GLY A 240 21.65 -12.64 1.72
CA GLY A 240 20.35 -13.29 1.95
C GLY A 240 20.13 -13.61 3.44
N LEU A 241 18.86 -13.64 3.88
CA LEU A 241 18.53 -14.13 5.21
C LEU A 241 18.78 -15.65 5.25
N GLU A 242 19.69 -16.11 6.11
CA GLU A 242 19.79 -17.53 6.39
C GLU A 242 18.45 -18.03 6.95
N THR A 243 17.94 -19.11 6.38
CA THR A 243 16.75 -19.78 6.92
C THR A 243 17.10 -20.30 8.30
N ALA A 244 16.44 -19.79 9.34
CA ALA A 244 16.53 -20.43 10.66
C ALA A 244 16.11 -21.91 10.50
N PRO A 245 16.85 -22.87 11.09
CA PRO A 245 16.43 -24.25 11.07
C PRO A 245 15.05 -24.38 11.74
N PRO A 246 14.20 -25.29 11.26
CA PRO A 246 12.90 -25.54 11.88
C PRO A 246 13.10 -25.84 13.36
N ASP A 247 12.30 -25.16 14.18
CA ASP A 247 12.33 -25.26 15.65
C ASP A 247 12.24 -26.73 16.07
N SER A 248 13.33 -27.26 16.60
CA SER A 248 13.43 -28.62 17.14
C SER A 248 12.81 -28.66 18.54
N ARG A 249 11.49 -28.42 18.59
CA ARG A 249 10.67 -28.67 19.79
C ARG A 249 9.59 -29.68 19.48
N GLU A 250 10.03 -30.93 19.26
CA GLU A 250 9.21 -32.11 19.52
C GLU A 250 10.14 -33.28 19.66
N SER A 251 10.55 -33.58 20.90
CA SER A 251 10.73 -34.92 21.42
C SER A 251 11.33 -34.88 22.83
N VAL A 252 10.48 -34.86 23.82
CA VAL A 252 10.75 -35.54 25.10
C VAL A 252 9.47 -36.20 25.56
N THR A 253 9.43 -37.50 25.36
CA THR A 253 8.68 -38.57 26.07
C THR A 253 7.26 -38.26 26.52
#